data_80c2a6f38a832f43e03545806e7f740a
#
_entry.id   80c2a6f38a832f43e03545806e7f740a
#
_cell.length_a   1.000
_cell.length_b   1.000
_cell.length_c   1.000
_cell.angle_alpha   90.00
_cell.angle_beta   90.00
_cell.angle_gamma   90.00
#
_symmetry.space_group_name_H-M   'P 1'
#
loop_
_entity.id
_entity.type
_entity.pdbx_description
1 polymer ?
#
loop_
_entity_poly.entity_id
_entity_poly.type
_entity_poly.pdbx_seq_one_letter_code
_entity_poly.pdbx_strand_id
1 'polypeptide(L)'
;MKLYQLVLIALSLIILSSCGRKEYTEKGILEIKKEIDSLLHNPEAEEHFNWGSAGAYSNFRAYFQNSKLIFINEDYRYRKGGEKFNLYYYKDGNVLYYIGRELTYVPKKQSISIEMMIDPDGNVLSYENVANGVRSNLSSEDLNSIIEHAIALEKIVSERSSVIRR
;
A
#
# COMPACT_ATOMS: atom_id res chain seq x y z
N MET A 1 -39.18 20.40 -28.90
CA MET A 1 -38.76 19.34 -27.94
C MET A 1 -39.54 19.55 -26.66
N LYS A 2 -40.29 18.56 -26.19
CA LYS A 2 -41.21 18.74 -25.06
C LYS A 2 -40.38 18.68 -23.73
N LEU A 3 -40.71 19.54 -22.77
CA LEU A 3 -39.97 19.73 -21.50
C LEU A 3 -39.66 18.40 -20.76
N TYR A 4 -40.58 17.41 -20.85
CA TYR A 4 -40.39 16.11 -20.23
C TYR A 4 -39.26 15.26 -20.85
N GLN A 5 -38.92 15.47 -22.13
CA GLN A 5 -37.77 14.80 -22.76
C GLN A 5 -36.45 15.32 -22.26
N LEU A 6 -36.37 16.64 -21.97
CA LEU A 6 -35.18 17.22 -21.34
C LEU A 6 -35.00 16.76 -19.90
N VAL A 7 -36.10 16.61 -19.14
CA VAL A 7 -36.05 16.10 -17.75
C VAL A 7 -35.64 14.63 -17.72
N LEU A 8 -36.12 13.80 -18.68
CA LEU A 8 -35.71 12.40 -18.77
C LEU A 8 -34.23 12.23 -19.14
N ILE A 9 -33.69 13.07 -20.03
CA ILE A 9 -32.28 13.07 -20.39
C ILE A 9 -31.42 13.52 -19.19
N ALA A 10 -31.85 14.54 -18.46
CA ALA A 10 -31.14 15.00 -17.26
C ALA A 10 -31.16 13.93 -16.15
N LEU A 11 -32.28 13.23 -15.96
CA LEU A 11 -32.38 12.14 -14.97
C LEU A 11 -31.50 10.94 -15.35
N SER A 12 -31.42 10.59 -16.64
CA SER A 12 -30.56 9.49 -17.12
C SER A 12 -29.06 9.82 -16.98
N LEU A 13 -28.66 11.08 -17.15
CA LEU A 13 -27.29 11.54 -16.93
C LEU A 13 -26.89 11.49 -15.45
N ILE A 14 -27.82 11.77 -14.53
CA ILE A 14 -27.56 11.68 -13.07
C ILE A 14 -27.40 10.22 -12.64
N ILE A 15 -28.14 9.29 -13.22
CA ILE A 15 -28.03 7.85 -12.91
C ILE A 15 -26.72 7.28 -13.47
N LEU A 16 -26.23 7.77 -14.60
CA LEU A 16 -24.95 7.33 -15.18
C LEU A 16 -23.72 7.87 -14.41
N SER A 17 -23.84 9.03 -13.75
CA SER A 17 -22.78 9.56 -12.89
C SER A 17 -22.72 8.90 -11.49
N SER A 18 -23.73 8.13 -11.10
CA SER A 18 -23.75 7.23 -9.95
C SER A 18 -23.08 5.88 -10.22
N CYS A 19 -22.33 5.74 -11.30
CA CYS A 19 -21.50 4.56 -11.55
C CYS A 19 -20.43 4.46 -10.45
N GLY A 20 -20.72 3.62 -9.47
CA GLY A 20 -20.17 3.50 -8.14
C GLY A 20 -18.66 3.75 -8.06
N ARG A 21 -18.28 4.80 -7.37
CA ARG A 21 -17.06 4.77 -6.58
C ARG A 21 -17.16 3.47 -5.77
N LYS A 22 -16.35 2.47 -6.09
CA LYS A 22 -16.22 1.28 -5.25
C LYS A 22 -15.88 1.82 -3.86
N GLU A 23 -16.80 1.75 -2.95
CA GLU A 23 -16.54 2.16 -1.58
C GLU A 23 -15.53 1.16 -1.04
N TYR A 24 -14.28 1.60 -0.89
CA TYR A 24 -13.21 0.78 -0.35
C TYR A 24 -13.47 0.61 1.14
N THR A 25 -14.15 -0.48 1.47
CA THR A 25 -14.39 -0.91 2.85
C THR A 25 -13.23 -1.81 3.32
N GLU A 26 -13.04 -1.93 4.62
CA GLU A 26 -12.07 -2.87 5.22
C GLU A 26 -12.22 -4.29 4.64
N LYS A 27 -13.46 -4.78 4.51
CA LYS A 27 -13.74 -6.09 3.91
C LYS A 27 -13.27 -6.17 2.46
N GLY A 28 -13.54 -5.14 1.65
CA GLY A 28 -13.12 -5.09 0.25
C GLY A 28 -11.60 -5.07 0.12
N ILE A 29 -10.90 -4.35 1.00
CA ILE A 29 -9.43 -4.33 1.05
C ILE A 29 -8.85 -5.69 1.43
N LEU A 30 -9.45 -6.40 2.39
CA LEU A 30 -9.04 -7.75 2.76
C LEU A 30 -9.25 -8.76 1.62
N GLU A 31 -10.31 -8.60 0.81
CA GLU A 31 -10.53 -9.41 -0.38
C GLU A 31 -9.44 -9.14 -1.44
N ILE A 32 -9.08 -7.87 -1.67
CA ILE A 32 -7.98 -7.47 -2.57
C ILE A 32 -6.65 -8.05 -2.07
N LYS A 33 -6.36 -7.93 -0.77
CA LYS A 33 -5.16 -8.52 -0.17
C LYS A 33 -5.08 -10.02 -0.45
N LYS A 34 -6.18 -10.76 -0.22
CA LYS A 34 -6.25 -12.20 -0.45
C LYS A 34 -6.06 -12.56 -1.93
N GLU A 35 -6.61 -11.76 -2.85
CA GLU A 35 -6.38 -11.90 -4.30
C GLU A 35 -4.88 -11.77 -4.61
N ILE A 36 -4.23 -10.72 -4.11
CA ILE A 36 -2.80 -10.48 -4.32
C ILE A 36 -1.97 -11.61 -3.71
N ASP A 37 -2.25 -12.05 -2.48
CA ASP A 37 -1.55 -13.19 -1.84
C ASP A 37 -1.61 -14.45 -2.72
N SER A 38 -2.74 -14.69 -3.40
CA SER A 38 -2.86 -15.81 -4.35
C SER A 38 -1.98 -15.63 -5.58
N LEU A 39 -1.87 -14.42 -6.12
CA LEU A 39 -1.04 -14.10 -7.29
C LEU A 39 0.46 -14.20 -6.98
N LEU A 40 0.88 -13.93 -5.73
CA LEU A 40 2.28 -14.02 -5.31
C LEU A 40 2.86 -15.44 -5.36
N HIS A 41 2.04 -16.49 -5.47
CA HIS A 41 2.51 -17.87 -5.66
C HIS A 41 3.09 -18.09 -7.07
N ASN A 42 2.65 -17.31 -8.06
CA ASN A 42 3.15 -17.35 -9.43
C ASN A 42 2.98 -15.97 -10.07
N PRO A 43 3.80 -14.98 -9.68
CA PRO A 43 3.72 -13.63 -10.22
C PRO A 43 4.15 -13.60 -11.69
N GLU A 44 3.56 -12.70 -12.49
CA GLU A 44 3.93 -12.51 -13.89
C GLU A 44 5.38 -12.03 -14.03
N ALA A 45 5.80 -11.11 -13.13
CA ALA A 45 7.18 -10.62 -13.06
C ALA A 45 7.55 -10.20 -11.63
N GLU A 46 8.85 -10.30 -11.35
CA GLU A 46 9.49 -9.84 -10.12
C GLU A 46 10.74 -9.04 -10.49
N GLU A 47 10.90 -7.87 -9.90
CA GLU A 47 12.10 -7.06 -10.05
C GLU A 47 12.68 -6.66 -8.69
N HIS A 48 14.02 -6.57 -8.63
CA HIS A 48 14.75 -6.23 -7.41
C HIS A 48 15.27 -4.80 -7.48
N PHE A 49 15.07 -4.07 -6.39
CA PHE A 49 15.49 -2.69 -6.22
C PHE A 49 16.27 -2.53 -4.93
N ASN A 50 17.09 -1.49 -4.89
CA ASN A 50 17.73 -1.01 -3.68
C ASN A 50 17.58 0.50 -3.55
N TRP A 51 17.49 0.94 -2.32
CA TRP A 51 17.40 2.33 -1.94
C TRP A 51 18.19 2.56 -0.66
N GLY A 52 18.83 3.70 -0.53
CA GLY A 52 19.61 4.00 0.65
C GLY A 52 19.66 5.48 0.97
N SER A 53 19.72 5.78 2.26
CA SER A 53 19.96 7.10 2.83
C SER A 53 21.15 7.07 3.79
N ALA A 54 21.54 8.23 4.35
CA ALA A 54 22.66 8.33 5.28
C ALA A 54 22.51 7.45 6.55
N GLY A 55 21.30 7.08 6.93
CA GLY A 55 20.99 6.34 8.18
C GLY A 55 20.50 4.91 7.99
N ALA A 56 20.15 4.49 6.76
CA ALA A 56 19.48 3.24 6.50
C ALA A 56 19.71 2.74 5.08
N TYR A 57 19.48 1.45 4.89
CA TYR A 57 19.57 0.77 3.62
C TYR A 57 18.36 -0.15 3.46
N SER A 58 17.72 -0.09 2.29
CA SER A 58 16.58 -0.91 1.94
C SER A 58 16.86 -1.72 0.67
N ASN A 59 16.53 -2.99 0.71
CA ASN A 59 16.36 -3.83 -0.47
C ASN A 59 14.89 -4.17 -0.57
N PHE A 60 14.31 -4.08 -1.76
CA PHE A 60 12.94 -4.48 -1.95
C PHE A 60 12.70 -5.21 -3.28
N ARG A 61 11.68 -6.05 -3.27
CA ARG A 61 11.19 -6.77 -4.43
C ARG A 61 9.81 -6.26 -4.79
N ALA A 62 9.65 -5.87 -6.05
CA ALA A 62 8.38 -5.46 -6.61
C ALA A 62 7.80 -6.57 -7.49
N TYR A 63 6.52 -6.86 -7.32
CA TYR A 63 5.80 -7.92 -8.01
C TYR A 63 4.72 -7.31 -8.89
N PHE A 64 4.57 -7.88 -10.09
CA PHE A 64 3.71 -7.33 -11.12
C PHE A 64 2.70 -8.35 -11.61
N GLN A 65 1.53 -7.84 -11.99
CA GLN A 65 0.49 -8.56 -12.71
C GLN A 65 -0.12 -7.65 -13.77
N ASN A 66 -0.21 -8.11 -15.02
CA ASN A 66 -0.66 -7.32 -16.16
C ASN A 66 0.10 -5.98 -16.29
N SER A 67 1.42 -6.03 -16.13
CA SER A 67 2.32 -4.86 -16.11
C SER A 67 1.99 -3.80 -15.03
N LYS A 68 1.17 -4.14 -14.03
CA LYS A 68 0.87 -3.27 -12.89
C LYS A 68 1.57 -3.77 -11.64
N LEU A 69 2.09 -2.84 -10.85
CA LEU A 69 2.60 -3.14 -9.51
C LEU A 69 1.44 -3.60 -8.62
N ILE A 70 1.60 -4.77 -7.99
CA ILE A 70 0.61 -5.32 -7.05
C ILE A 70 1.14 -5.46 -5.63
N PHE A 71 2.47 -5.60 -5.46
CA PHE A 71 3.05 -5.86 -4.15
C PHE A 71 4.52 -5.44 -4.09
N ILE A 72 4.93 -4.92 -2.92
CA ILE A 72 6.34 -4.71 -2.57
C ILE A 72 6.63 -5.42 -1.25
N ASN A 73 7.73 -6.17 -1.23
CA ASN A 73 8.33 -6.74 -0.02
C ASN A 73 9.68 -6.06 0.21
N GLU A 74 9.82 -5.34 1.32
CA GLU A 74 10.98 -4.53 1.65
C GLU A 74 11.68 -5.03 2.91
N ASP A 75 13.02 -5.21 2.80
CA ASP A 75 13.95 -5.43 3.91
C ASP A 75 14.70 -4.13 4.19
N TYR A 76 14.40 -3.50 5.32
CA TYR A 76 15.00 -2.24 5.73
C TYR A 76 15.92 -2.45 6.92
N ARG A 77 17.14 -1.95 6.84
CA ARG A 77 18.15 -2.11 7.89
C ARG A 77 18.66 -0.76 8.38
N TYR A 78 18.66 -0.59 9.68
CA TYR A 78 19.21 0.60 10.35
C TYR A 78 20.70 0.43 10.60
N ARG A 79 21.49 1.45 10.31
CA ARG A 79 22.95 1.43 10.61
C ARG A 79 23.29 1.27 12.10
N LYS A 80 22.40 1.72 12.98
CA LYS A 80 22.56 1.65 14.45
C LYS A 80 22.10 0.31 15.04
N GLY A 81 21.75 -0.65 14.24
CA GLY A 81 21.27 -1.96 14.65
C GLY A 81 19.75 -2.01 14.78
N GLY A 82 19.15 -2.83 13.93
CA GLY A 82 17.73 -3.05 13.81
C GLY A 82 17.37 -3.35 12.36
N GLU A 83 16.22 -3.95 12.19
CA GLU A 83 15.67 -4.35 10.90
C GLU A 83 14.17 -4.08 10.88
N LYS A 84 13.64 -3.82 9.71
CA LYS A 84 12.21 -3.65 9.48
C LYS A 84 11.82 -4.39 8.21
N PHE A 85 10.78 -5.17 8.28
CA PHE A 85 10.19 -5.88 7.16
C PHE A 85 8.85 -5.23 6.86
N ASN A 86 8.69 -4.76 5.62
CA ASN A 86 7.49 -4.08 5.18
C ASN A 86 6.88 -4.80 3.99
N LEU A 87 5.57 -4.99 4.03
CA LEU A 87 4.76 -5.55 2.95
C LEU A 87 3.72 -4.51 2.55
N TYR A 88 3.74 -4.12 1.29
CA TYR A 88 2.81 -3.14 0.74
C TYR A 88 2.00 -3.77 -0.39
N TYR A 89 0.69 -3.67 -0.29
CA TYR A 89 -0.26 -4.18 -1.28
C TYR A 89 -0.85 -3.03 -2.07
N TYR A 90 -0.73 -3.11 -3.40
CA TYR A 90 -1.15 -2.04 -4.31
C TYR A 90 -2.31 -2.49 -5.20
N LYS A 91 -3.21 -1.57 -5.49
CA LYS A 91 -4.24 -1.72 -6.52
C LYS A 91 -4.39 -0.40 -7.27
N ASP A 92 -4.25 -0.47 -8.60
CA ASP A 92 -4.37 0.67 -9.50
C ASP A 92 -3.50 1.89 -9.10
N GLY A 93 -2.25 1.62 -8.67
CA GLY A 93 -1.28 2.63 -8.27
C GLY A 93 -1.41 3.13 -6.83
N ASN A 94 -2.40 2.66 -6.06
CA ASN A 94 -2.60 3.08 -4.67
C ASN A 94 -2.22 1.96 -3.70
N VAL A 95 -1.50 2.29 -2.63
CA VAL A 95 -1.29 1.37 -1.52
C VAL A 95 -2.60 1.24 -0.72
N LEU A 96 -3.07 0.00 -0.54
CA LEU A 96 -4.34 -0.26 0.17
C LEU A 96 -4.14 -1.01 1.48
N TYR A 97 -3.05 -1.75 1.61
CA TYR A 97 -2.79 -2.53 2.79
C TYR A 97 -1.29 -2.57 3.09
N TYR A 98 -0.95 -2.45 4.37
CA TYR A 98 0.42 -2.46 4.85
C TYR A 98 0.58 -3.39 6.04
N ILE A 99 1.68 -4.15 6.05
CA ILE A 99 2.16 -4.89 7.20
C ILE A 99 3.61 -4.48 7.45
N GLY A 100 3.91 -3.98 8.65
CA GLY A 100 5.26 -3.67 9.11
C GLY A 100 5.64 -4.50 10.33
N ARG A 101 6.86 -5.02 10.33
CA ARG A 101 7.48 -5.65 11.51
C ARG A 101 8.84 -5.06 11.71
N GLU A 102 9.05 -4.44 12.86
CA GLU A 102 10.31 -3.79 13.22
C GLU A 102 10.93 -4.46 14.44
N LEU A 103 12.22 -4.69 14.40
CA LEU A 103 13.02 -5.20 15.50
C LEU A 103 14.24 -4.31 15.68
N THR A 104 14.33 -3.64 16.82
CA THR A 104 15.50 -2.83 17.21
C THR A 104 16.23 -3.48 18.36
N TYR A 105 17.55 -3.29 18.40
CA TYR A 105 18.42 -3.93 19.40
C TYR A 105 19.07 -2.92 20.35
N VAL A 106 19.13 -1.65 19.98
CA VAL A 106 19.84 -0.59 20.71
C VAL A 106 18.91 0.62 20.91
N PRO A 107 18.83 1.17 22.12
CA PRO A 107 19.52 0.81 23.36
C PRO A 107 18.93 -0.41 24.07
N LYS A 108 17.71 -0.83 23.69
CA LYS A 108 17.00 -1.99 24.24
C LYS A 108 16.25 -2.70 23.12
N LYS A 109 16.21 -4.03 23.20
CA LYS A 109 15.43 -4.83 22.24
C LYS A 109 13.94 -4.42 22.29
N GLN A 110 13.41 -4.02 21.14
CA GLN A 110 12.00 -3.68 20.96
C GLN A 110 11.49 -4.37 19.70
N SER A 111 10.24 -4.81 19.74
CA SER A 111 9.53 -5.35 18.59
C SER A 111 8.25 -4.56 18.37
N ILE A 112 8.00 -4.16 17.12
CA ILE A 112 6.80 -3.47 16.72
C ILE A 112 6.18 -4.24 15.55
N SER A 113 4.87 -4.41 15.56
CA SER A 113 4.09 -4.93 14.44
C SER A 113 2.95 -3.97 14.15
N ILE A 114 2.83 -3.57 12.88
CA ILE A 114 1.79 -2.67 12.40
C ILE A 114 1.06 -3.36 11.26
N GLU A 115 -0.25 -3.28 11.28
CA GLU A 115 -1.13 -3.68 10.19
C GLU A 115 -2.09 -2.52 9.91
N MET A 116 -2.24 -2.09 8.64
CA MET A 116 -2.98 -0.87 8.31
C MET A 116 -3.74 -1.04 7.00
N MET A 117 -4.98 -0.56 6.96
CA MET A 117 -5.83 -0.47 5.79
C MET A 117 -6.01 0.99 5.38
N ILE A 118 -5.88 1.25 4.09
CA ILE A 118 -5.83 2.59 3.52
C ILE A 118 -6.80 2.63 2.33
N ASP A 119 -7.59 3.69 2.21
CA ASP A 119 -8.40 3.90 1.02
C ASP A 119 -7.56 4.51 -0.13
N PRO A 120 -8.05 4.52 -1.38
CA PRO A 120 -7.30 5.10 -2.50
C PRO A 120 -7.06 6.61 -2.41
N ASP A 121 -7.78 7.31 -1.55
CA ASP A 121 -7.59 8.75 -1.29
C ASP A 121 -6.47 8.97 -0.24
N GLY A 122 -5.88 7.86 0.31
CA GLY A 122 -4.81 7.90 1.31
C GLY A 122 -5.30 8.01 2.76
N ASN A 123 -6.61 7.86 3.01
CA ASN A 123 -7.11 7.89 4.37
C ASN A 123 -6.96 6.53 5.04
N VAL A 124 -6.50 6.51 6.28
CA VAL A 124 -6.42 5.29 7.09
C VAL A 124 -7.82 4.90 7.57
N LEU A 125 -8.30 3.75 7.10
CA LEU A 125 -9.60 3.20 7.50
C LEU A 125 -9.50 2.51 8.86
N SER A 126 -8.45 1.72 9.06
CA SER A 126 -8.15 1.07 10.34
C SER A 126 -6.68 0.71 10.43
N TYR A 127 -6.19 0.54 11.67
CA TYR A 127 -4.87 0.00 11.92
C TYR A 127 -4.81 -0.74 13.26
N GLU A 128 -3.87 -1.67 13.35
CA GLU A 128 -3.45 -2.29 14.60
C GLU A 128 -1.94 -2.07 14.78
N ASN A 129 -1.53 -1.61 15.94
CA ASN A 129 -0.12 -1.47 16.32
C ASN A 129 0.13 -2.18 17.64
N VAL A 130 1.12 -3.09 17.63
CA VAL A 130 1.55 -3.86 18.81
C VAL A 130 3.02 -3.62 19.03
N ALA A 131 3.36 -2.96 20.14
CA ALA A 131 4.73 -2.71 20.57
C ALA A 131 5.06 -3.57 21.78
N ASN A 132 6.06 -4.46 21.65
CA ASN A 132 6.46 -5.40 22.72
C ASN A 132 5.30 -6.23 23.28
N GLY A 133 4.36 -6.64 22.43
CA GLY A 133 3.17 -7.41 22.82
C GLY A 133 2.01 -6.59 23.40
N VAL A 134 2.13 -5.27 23.44
CA VAL A 134 1.09 -4.37 23.96
C VAL A 134 0.52 -3.51 22.81
N ARG A 135 -0.79 -3.46 22.68
CA ARG A 135 -1.45 -2.56 21.72
C ARG A 135 -1.20 -1.11 22.11
N SER A 136 -0.86 -0.29 21.12
CA SER A 136 -0.63 1.14 21.28
C SER A 136 -1.13 1.93 20.08
N ASN A 137 -1.36 3.22 20.27
CA ASN A 137 -1.75 4.10 19.18
C ASN A 137 -0.52 4.64 18.45
N LEU A 138 -0.64 4.81 17.15
CA LEU A 138 0.29 5.56 16.31
C LEU A 138 -0.17 7.02 16.23
N SER A 139 0.78 7.93 16.11
CA SER A 139 0.47 9.32 15.79
C SER A 139 0.04 9.44 14.31
N SER A 140 -0.65 10.51 13.96
CA SER A 140 -0.97 10.79 12.55
C SER A 140 0.29 10.97 11.70
N GLU A 141 1.37 11.48 12.29
CA GLU A 141 2.68 11.62 11.64
C GLU A 141 3.28 10.25 11.29
N ASP A 142 3.23 9.28 12.21
CA ASP A 142 3.70 7.91 11.97
C ASP A 142 2.89 7.24 10.85
N LEU A 143 1.56 7.37 10.87
CA LEU A 143 0.67 6.81 9.85
C LEU A 143 0.97 7.42 8.47
N ASN A 144 1.09 8.74 8.38
CA ASN A 144 1.42 9.44 7.14
C ASN A 144 2.81 9.04 6.61
N SER A 145 3.81 8.91 7.50
CA SER A 145 5.16 8.49 7.13
C SER A 145 5.18 7.12 6.44
N ILE A 146 4.34 6.18 6.88
CA ILE A 146 4.21 4.85 6.25
C ILE A 146 3.64 5.00 4.83
N ILE A 147 2.60 5.82 4.65
CA ILE A 147 1.96 6.04 3.35
C ILE A 147 2.92 6.75 2.39
N GLU A 148 3.59 7.80 2.84
CA GLU A 148 4.59 8.54 2.04
C GLU A 148 5.74 7.63 1.60
N HIS A 149 6.20 6.74 2.48
CA HIS A 149 7.23 5.78 2.13
C HIS A 149 6.76 4.79 1.06
N ALA A 150 5.53 4.27 1.17
CA ALA A 150 4.93 3.40 0.16
C ALA A 150 4.84 4.09 -1.22
N ILE A 151 4.42 5.36 -1.24
CA ILE A 151 4.37 6.18 -2.46
C ILE A 151 5.77 6.39 -3.04
N ALA A 152 6.78 6.64 -2.19
CA ALA A 152 8.17 6.79 -2.64
C ALA A 152 8.72 5.51 -3.28
N LEU A 153 8.42 4.33 -2.72
CA LEU A 153 8.80 3.04 -3.30
C LEU A 153 8.11 2.81 -4.65
N GLU A 154 6.80 3.05 -4.75
CA GLU A 154 6.04 2.97 -5.99
C GLU A 154 6.66 3.86 -7.07
N LYS A 155 7.03 5.10 -6.73
CA LYS A 155 7.71 6.03 -7.63
C LYS A 155 9.05 5.47 -8.13
N ILE A 156 9.89 4.90 -7.26
CA ILE A 156 11.15 4.26 -7.64
C ILE A 156 10.89 3.13 -8.65
N VAL A 157 9.86 2.31 -8.40
CA VAL A 157 9.46 1.23 -9.30
C VAL A 157 9.00 1.78 -10.64
N SER A 158 8.12 2.78 -10.66
CA SER A 158 7.59 3.36 -11.90
C SER A 158 8.68 4.01 -12.77
N GLU A 159 9.71 4.60 -12.15
CA GLU A 159 10.83 5.23 -12.84
C GLU A 159 11.88 4.23 -13.36
N ARG A 160 12.05 3.07 -12.72
CA ARG A 160 13.17 2.16 -12.97
C ARG A 160 12.76 0.81 -13.54
N SER A 161 11.51 0.39 -13.37
CA SER A 161 11.05 -0.92 -13.82
C SER A 161 11.10 -1.08 -15.34
N SER A 162 11.60 -2.22 -15.79
CA SER A 162 11.54 -2.64 -17.19
C SER A 162 10.17 -3.21 -17.58
N VAL A 163 9.38 -3.65 -16.62
CA VAL A 163 8.03 -4.24 -16.80
C VAL A 163 7.00 -3.18 -17.15
N ILE A 164 7.03 -2.04 -16.45
CA ILE A 164 6.08 -0.93 -16.68
C ILE A 164 6.35 -0.18 -17.99
N ARG A 165 7.62 -0.19 -18.45
CA ARG A 165 8.04 0.55 -19.66
C ARG A 165 7.78 -0.18 -20.98
N ARG A 166 7.20 -1.36 -20.95
CA ARG A 166 6.81 -2.14 -22.13
C ARG A 166 5.37 -1.84 -22.50
#